data_ef5725d19d500fe966207c81e31f176f
#
_entry.id   ef5725d19d500fe966207c81e31f176f
#
_cell.length_a   1.000
_cell.length_b   1.000
_cell.length_c   1.000
_cell.angle_alpha   90.00
_cell.angle_beta   90.00
_cell.angle_gamma   90.00
#
_symmetry.space_group_name_H-M   'P 1'
#
loop_
_entity.id
_entity.type
_entity.pdbx_description
1 polymer ?
#
loop_
_entity_poly.entity_id
_entity_poly.type
_entity_poly.pdbx_seq_one_letter_code
_entity_poly.pdbx_strand_id
1 'polypeptide(L)'
;MKFITGVNYWPRHHGVQMWTEFDREEIAEDMRTIARMGMNAVRVFLKWSDFQPAPEVIDEAMVRRFDELLVMADEAGVRVIPTFFCGHMSGENWDVPWRRGRDPYSDPEMLRAQVRLVEYFAKTYRGDGRIMCWDLANEQDIFARPRDRHFGWLWIRTLASELRLHDPG
;
A
#
# COMPACT_ATOMS: atom_id res chain seq x y z
N MET A 1 21.12 -14.31 7.42
CA MET A 1 20.06 -13.50 6.77
C MET A 1 19.66 -14.20 5.48
N LYS A 2 18.38 -14.53 5.28
CA LYS A 2 17.92 -15.16 4.02
C LYS A 2 17.83 -14.03 2.97
N PHE A 3 18.31 -14.29 1.75
CA PHE A 3 18.24 -13.32 0.66
C PHE A 3 16.77 -13.05 0.31
N ILE A 4 16.40 -11.77 0.10
CA ILE A 4 15.04 -11.36 -0.25
C ILE A 4 14.96 -11.26 -1.77
N THR A 5 14.05 -12.04 -2.35
CA THR A 5 13.66 -11.99 -3.76
C THR A 5 12.16 -11.79 -3.85
N GLY A 6 11.71 -10.85 -4.65
CA GLY A 6 10.28 -10.55 -4.74
C GLY A 6 9.88 -9.90 -6.06
N VAL A 7 8.57 -9.71 -6.21
CA VAL A 7 7.96 -9.08 -7.37
C VAL A 7 6.93 -8.04 -6.94
N ASN A 8 6.67 -7.06 -7.80
CA ASN A 8 5.44 -6.29 -7.75
C ASN A 8 4.29 -7.20 -8.15
N TYR A 9 3.20 -7.18 -7.40
CA TYR A 9 2.08 -8.08 -7.59
C TYR A 9 0.81 -7.32 -7.97
N TRP A 10 0.23 -7.76 -9.07
CA TRP A 10 -1.14 -7.54 -9.49
C TRP A 10 -1.69 -8.86 -10.00
N PRO A 11 -2.90 -9.31 -9.62
CA PRO A 11 -3.47 -10.54 -10.14
C PRO A 11 -3.70 -10.42 -11.64
N ARG A 12 -3.58 -11.55 -12.33
CA ARG A 12 -3.59 -11.62 -13.78
C ARG A 12 -4.88 -11.12 -14.42
N HIS A 13 -6.03 -11.45 -13.81
CA HIS A 13 -7.33 -11.16 -14.41
C HIS A 13 -7.95 -9.86 -13.91
N HIS A 14 -7.63 -9.44 -12.68
CA HIS A 14 -8.23 -8.28 -12.03
C HIS A 14 -7.30 -7.07 -11.96
N GLY A 15 -5.98 -7.28 -12.11
CA GLY A 15 -5.00 -6.19 -12.14
C GLY A 15 -5.19 -5.20 -11.00
N VAL A 16 -5.30 -3.93 -11.34
CA VAL A 16 -5.47 -2.82 -10.39
C VAL A 16 -6.84 -2.77 -9.70
N GLN A 17 -7.79 -3.57 -10.14
CA GLN A 17 -9.12 -3.70 -9.54
C GLN A 17 -9.18 -4.84 -8.51
N MET A 18 -8.04 -5.46 -8.21
CA MET A 18 -7.96 -6.59 -7.30
C MET A 18 -8.67 -6.40 -5.96
N TRP A 19 -8.76 -5.17 -5.48
CA TRP A 19 -9.40 -4.88 -4.19
C TRP A 19 -10.91 -4.80 -4.29
N THR A 20 -11.45 -4.30 -5.39
CA THR A 20 -12.89 -4.19 -5.64
C THR A 20 -13.48 -5.47 -6.27
N GLU A 21 -12.67 -6.19 -7.03
CA GLU A 21 -12.99 -7.46 -7.69
C GLU A 21 -12.08 -8.58 -7.12
N PHE A 22 -12.20 -8.82 -5.81
CA PHE A 22 -11.29 -9.69 -5.08
C PHE A 22 -11.54 -11.17 -5.36
N ASP A 23 -10.63 -11.78 -6.12
CA ASP A 23 -10.63 -13.22 -6.39
C ASP A 23 -9.63 -13.94 -5.47
N ARG A 24 -10.18 -14.57 -4.44
CA ARG A 24 -9.41 -15.29 -3.44
C ARG A 24 -8.64 -16.49 -4.02
N GLU A 25 -9.25 -17.20 -4.96
CA GLU A 25 -8.65 -18.41 -5.55
C GLU A 25 -7.46 -18.04 -6.44
N GLU A 26 -7.62 -17.02 -7.28
CA GLU A 26 -6.55 -16.47 -8.10
C GLU A 26 -5.36 -16.01 -7.25
N ILE A 27 -5.62 -15.18 -6.23
CA ILE A 27 -4.56 -14.64 -5.38
C ILE A 27 -3.81 -15.75 -4.64
N ALA A 28 -4.52 -16.74 -4.10
CA ALA A 28 -3.89 -17.87 -3.42
C ALA A 28 -3.01 -18.70 -4.35
N GLU A 29 -3.44 -18.95 -5.61
CA GLU A 29 -2.63 -19.67 -6.58
C GLU A 29 -1.41 -18.87 -7.04
N ASP A 30 -1.58 -17.56 -7.20
CA ASP A 30 -0.47 -16.65 -7.52
C ASP A 30 0.59 -16.64 -6.42
N MET A 31 0.21 -16.57 -5.14
CA MET A 31 1.15 -16.64 -4.01
C MET A 31 1.92 -17.98 -4.00
N ARG A 32 1.23 -19.11 -4.23
CA ARG A 32 1.88 -20.41 -4.36
C ARG A 32 2.84 -20.46 -5.56
N THR A 33 2.47 -19.84 -6.68
CA THR A 33 3.32 -19.80 -7.88
C THR A 33 4.57 -18.96 -7.64
N ILE A 34 4.45 -17.79 -7.01
CA ILE A 34 5.56 -16.92 -6.62
C ILE A 34 6.53 -17.69 -5.71
N ALA A 35 6.01 -18.41 -4.72
CA ALA A 35 6.82 -19.24 -3.82
C ALA A 35 7.55 -20.37 -4.57
N ARG A 36 6.86 -21.08 -5.50
CA ARG A 36 7.48 -22.12 -6.35
C ARG A 36 8.60 -21.60 -7.23
N MET A 37 8.53 -20.33 -7.63
CA MET A 37 9.61 -19.65 -8.37
C MET A 37 10.81 -19.26 -7.48
N GLY A 38 10.76 -19.58 -6.19
CA GLY A 38 11.82 -19.29 -5.21
C GLY A 38 11.80 -17.88 -4.64
N MET A 39 10.72 -17.12 -4.88
CA MET A 39 10.54 -15.79 -4.32
C MET A 39 9.93 -15.88 -2.91
N ASN A 40 10.26 -14.91 -2.07
CA ASN A 40 9.83 -14.88 -0.66
C ASN A 40 9.23 -13.54 -0.24
N ALA A 41 8.99 -12.65 -1.19
CA ALA A 41 8.34 -11.37 -0.95
C ALA A 41 7.47 -10.94 -2.14
N VAL A 42 6.37 -10.24 -1.85
CA VAL A 42 5.55 -9.54 -2.84
C VAL A 42 5.32 -8.10 -2.41
N ARG A 43 5.43 -7.17 -3.34
CA ARG A 43 5.03 -5.78 -3.13
C ARG A 43 3.61 -5.58 -3.66
N VAL A 44 2.70 -5.18 -2.78
CA VAL A 44 1.26 -5.04 -3.05
C VAL A 44 0.86 -3.58 -2.89
N PHE A 45 0.01 -3.09 -3.76
CA PHE A 45 -0.37 -1.68 -3.77
C PHE A 45 -1.76 -1.48 -3.17
N LEU A 46 -1.83 -0.71 -2.08
CA LEU A 46 -3.09 -0.31 -1.47
C LEU A 46 -3.66 0.86 -2.29
N LYS A 47 -4.52 0.57 -3.25
CA LYS A 47 -5.09 1.61 -4.10
C LYS A 47 -5.86 2.61 -3.24
N TRP A 48 -5.34 3.83 -3.13
CA TRP A 48 -5.77 4.80 -2.14
C TRP A 48 -7.27 5.08 -2.16
N SER A 49 -7.85 5.23 -3.36
CA SER A 49 -9.30 5.44 -3.52
C SER A 49 -10.17 4.31 -2.97
N ASP A 50 -9.66 3.08 -2.99
CA ASP A 50 -10.40 1.89 -2.55
C ASP A 50 -10.33 1.78 -1.01
N PHE A 51 -9.16 1.99 -0.43
CA PHE A 51 -8.96 1.90 1.03
C PHE A 51 -9.43 3.13 1.80
N GLN A 52 -9.49 4.30 1.14
CA GLN A 52 -9.91 5.56 1.75
C GLN A 52 -10.84 6.34 0.80
N PRO A 53 -12.12 5.91 0.68
CA PRO A 53 -13.08 6.51 -0.25
C PRO A 53 -13.48 7.94 0.09
N ALA A 54 -13.22 8.39 1.33
CA ALA A 54 -13.35 9.77 1.78
C ALA A 54 -12.23 10.09 2.79
N PRO A 55 -11.88 11.37 3.03
CA PRO A 55 -10.77 11.77 3.91
C PRO A 55 -10.83 11.17 5.33
N GLU A 56 -12.04 10.98 5.83
CA GLU A 56 -12.31 10.51 7.18
C GLU A 56 -12.61 9.01 7.27
N VAL A 57 -12.74 8.32 6.14
CA VAL A 57 -13.29 6.95 6.07
C VAL A 57 -12.21 5.96 5.61
N ILE A 58 -11.93 4.96 6.42
CA ILE A 58 -11.18 3.77 6.02
C ILE A 58 -12.20 2.67 5.67
N ASP A 59 -12.05 2.07 4.51
CA ASP A 59 -12.94 0.99 4.06
C ASP A 59 -12.55 -0.34 4.70
N GLU A 60 -13.33 -0.75 5.68
CA GLU A 60 -13.12 -1.99 6.44
C GLU A 60 -13.27 -3.26 5.55
N ALA A 61 -13.99 -3.18 4.43
CA ALA A 61 -14.07 -4.32 3.52
C ALA A 61 -12.76 -4.51 2.77
N MET A 62 -12.10 -3.42 2.37
CA MET A 62 -10.78 -3.47 1.75
C MET A 62 -9.71 -3.94 2.75
N VAL A 63 -9.80 -3.49 3.99
CA VAL A 63 -8.91 -3.96 5.08
C VAL A 63 -9.06 -5.47 5.29
N ARG A 64 -10.29 -6.00 5.33
CA ARG A 64 -10.50 -7.46 5.43
C ARG A 64 -9.92 -8.23 4.24
N ARG A 65 -10.03 -7.69 3.02
CA ARG A 65 -9.40 -8.31 1.83
C ARG A 65 -7.88 -8.30 1.92
N PHE A 66 -7.31 -7.24 2.49
CA PHE A 66 -5.88 -7.20 2.77
C PHE A 66 -5.46 -8.25 3.82
N ASP A 67 -6.24 -8.46 4.89
CA ASP A 67 -6.02 -9.55 5.85
C ASP A 67 -6.04 -10.93 5.17
N GLU A 68 -7.00 -11.17 4.29
CA GLU A 68 -7.09 -12.42 3.54
C GLU A 68 -5.87 -12.63 2.64
N LEU A 69 -5.38 -11.56 1.97
CA LEU A 69 -4.16 -11.62 1.18
C LEU A 69 -2.94 -11.96 2.07
N LEU A 70 -2.82 -11.34 3.26
CA LEU A 70 -1.76 -11.65 4.21
C LEU A 70 -1.77 -13.12 4.64
N VAL A 71 -2.96 -13.69 4.87
CA VAL A 71 -3.10 -15.13 5.20
C VAL A 71 -2.62 -15.99 4.05
N MET A 72 -3.07 -15.72 2.81
CA MET A 72 -2.68 -16.52 1.64
C MET A 72 -1.18 -16.42 1.32
N ALA A 73 -0.59 -15.25 1.53
CA ALA A 73 0.85 -15.05 1.37
C ALA A 73 1.65 -15.83 2.42
N ASP A 74 1.23 -15.78 3.69
CA ASP A 74 1.86 -16.50 4.80
C ASP A 74 1.79 -18.03 4.62
N GLU A 75 0.64 -18.57 4.22
CA GLU A 75 0.46 -19.97 3.87
C GLU A 75 1.41 -20.43 2.76
N ALA A 76 1.76 -19.54 1.84
CA ALA A 76 2.74 -19.79 0.77
C ALA A 76 4.20 -19.55 1.21
N GLY A 77 4.44 -19.02 2.41
CA GLY A 77 5.76 -18.63 2.89
C GLY A 77 6.32 -17.36 2.25
N VAL A 78 5.44 -16.47 1.78
CA VAL A 78 5.75 -15.20 1.14
C VAL A 78 5.36 -14.05 2.07
N ARG A 79 6.26 -13.10 2.28
CA ARG A 79 5.97 -11.89 3.06
C ARG A 79 5.53 -10.74 2.17
N VAL A 80 4.73 -9.84 2.71
CA VAL A 80 4.12 -8.73 1.97
C VAL A 80 4.83 -7.42 2.27
N ILE A 81 5.01 -6.59 1.24
CA ILE A 81 5.46 -5.21 1.31
C ILE A 81 4.28 -4.35 0.83
N PRO A 82 3.44 -3.83 1.75
CA PRO A 82 2.33 -2.97 1.35
C PRO A 82 2.82 -1.58 0.97
N THR A 83 2.36 -1.08 -0.18
CA THR A 83 2.62 0.27 -0.67
C THR A 83 1.38 1.13 -0.50
N PHE A 84 1.45 2.23 0.27
CA PHE A 84 0.30 3.05 0.62
C PHE A 84 -0.24 3.92 -0.51
N PHE A 85 0.64 4.71 -1.13
CA PHE A 85 0.22 5.71 -2.11
C PHE A 85 0.78 5.36 -3.49
N CYS A 86 -0.01 4.60 -4.25
CA CYS A 86 0.31 4.37 -5.65
C CYS A 86 -0.18 5.57 -6.47
N GLY A 87 0.71 6.53 -6.72
CA GLY A 87 0.36 7.73 -7.48
C GLY A 87 0.33 7.48 -8.97
N HIS A 88 1.29 6.71 -9.45
CA HIS A 88 1.40 6.33 -10.86
C HIS A 88 1.82 4.86 -10.98
N MET A 89 1.21 4.14 -11.91
CA MET A 89 1.54 2.76 -12.22
C MET A 89 1.03 2.40 -13.61
N SER A 90 1.87 1.72 -14.40
CA SER A 90 1.49 1.17 -15.71
C SER A 90 0.91 2.20 -16.70
N GLY A 91 1.43 3.44 -16.65
CA GLY A 91 1.00 4.52 -17.53
C GLY A 91 -0.25 5.27 -17.09
N GLU A 92 -0.81 4.95 -15.93
CA GLU A 92 -2.00 5.61 -15.38
C GLU A 92 -1.73 6.28 -14.03
N ASN A 93 -2.43 7.37 -13.78
CA ASN A 93 -2.42 8.05 -12.49
C ASN A 93 -3.61 7.60 -11.63
N TRP A 94 -3.34 7.23 -10.39
CA TRP A 94 -4.31 6.74 -9.43
C TRP A 94 -4.56 7.80 -8.37
N ASP A 95 -5.70 8.50 -8.49
CA ASP A 95 -6.05 9.60 -7.62
C ASP A 95 -7.31 9.28 -6.79
N VAL A 96 -7.46 9.98 -5.68
CA VAL A 96 -8.68 9.93 -4.89
C VAL A 96 -9.66 11.00 -5.39
N PRO A 97 -10.93 10.65 -5.65
CA PRO A 97 -11.92 11.61 -6.22
C PRO A 97 -12.11 12.85 -5.34
N TRP A 98 -11.94 12.72 -4.05
CA TRP A 98 -12.10 13.78 -3.07
C TRP A 98 -10.89 14.74 -2.96
N ARG A 99 -9.75 14.47 -3.66
CA ARG A 99 -8.59 15.39 -3.69
C ARG A 99 -8.94 16.75 -4.28
N ARG A 100 -9.74 16.79 -5.34
CA ARG A 100 -10.25 18.02 -5.97
C ARG A 100 -9.15 19.04 -6.30
N GLY A 101 -8.01 18.57 -6.80
CA GLY A 101 -6.87 19.41 -7.18
C GLY A 101 -6.00 19.92 -6.03
N ARG A 102 -6.26 19.50 -4.77
CA ARG A 102 -5.39 19.86 -3.64
C ARG A 102 -3.99 19.24 -3.79
N ASP A 103 -3.00 19.91 -3.25
CA ASP A 103 -1.62 19.42 -3.25
C ASP A 103 -1.46 18.32 -2.19
N PRO A 104 -1.11 17.07 -2.57
CA PRO A 104 -0.95 15.98 -1.64
C PRO A 104 0.22 16.15 -0.67
N TYR A 105 1.16 17.05 -0.96
CA TYR A 105 2.35 17.27 -0.14
C TYR A 105 2.24 18.37 0.90
N SER A 106 1.32 19.32 0.72
CA SER A 106 1.24 20.51 1.56
C SER A 106 -0.15 20.91 2.02
N ASP A 107 -1.21 20.43 1.36
CA ASP A 107 -2.56 20.70 1.80
C ASP A 107 -2.88 20.00 3.13
N PRO A 108 -3.34 20.73 4.17
CA PRO A 108 -3.54 20.16 5.49
C PRO A 108 -4.60 19.04 5.55
N GLU A 109 -5.63 19.08 4.70
CA GLU A 109 -6.66 18.04 4.64
C GLU A 109 -6.08 16.77 4.00
N MET A 110 -5.32 16.92 2.91
CA MET A 110 -4.64 15.81 2.27
C MET A 110 -3.63 15.14 3.20
N LEU A 111 -2.83 15.92 3.92
CA LEU A 111 -1.86 15.38 4.86
C LEU A 111 -2.54 14.65 6.03
N ARG A 112 -3.61 15.21 6.60
CA ARG A 112 -4.37 14.54 7.67
C ARG A 112 -4.98 13.22 7.20
N ALA A 113 -5.53 13.17 5.98
CA ALA A 113 -6.09 11.96 5.42
C ALA A 113 -5.03 10.88 5.22
N GLN A 114 -3.87 11.25 4.69
CA GLN A 114 -2.74 10.33 4.48
C GLN A 114 -2.18 9.81 5.82
N VAL A 115 -2.00 10.68 6.80
CA VAL A 115 -1.57 10.31 8.15
C VAL A 115 -2.57 9.32 8.77
N ARG A 116 -3.88 9.58 8.66
CA ARG A 116 -4.91 8.67 9.17
C ARG A 116 -4.82 7.27 8.57
N LEU A 117 -4.62 7.15 7.25
CA LEU A 117 -4.49 5.85 6.59
C LEU A 117 -3.25 5.10 7.11
N VAL A 118 -2.11 5.79 7.14
CA VAL A 118 -0.84 5.23 7.63
C VAL A 118 -0.94 4.81 9.10
N GLU A 119 -1.48 5.68 9.96
CA GLU A 119 -1.72 5.42 11.38
C GLU A 119 -2.61 4.19 11.59
N TYR A 120 -3.72 4.11 10.85
CA TYR A 120 -4.65 2.99 10.94
C TYR A 120 -3.95 1.66 10.66
N PHE A 121 -3.22 1.57 9.55
CA PHE A 121 -2.50 0.35 9.18
C PHE A 121 -1.37 0.03 10.16
N ALA A 122 -0.56 1.00 10.54
CA ALA A 122 0.54 0.81 11.48
C ALA A 122 0.07 0.33 12.85
N LYS A 123 -1.10 0.79 13.33
CA LYS A 123 -1.70 0.32 14.58
C LYS A 123 -2.29 -1.07 14.44
N THR A 124 -3.03 -1.32 13.36
CA THR A 124 -3.74 -2.58 13.13
C THR A 124 -2.76 -3.74 12.94
N TYR A 125 -1.67 -3.51 12.23
CA TYR A 125 -0.69 -4.54 11.87
C TYR A 125 0.64 -4.41 12.63
N ARG A 126 0.62 -3.77 13.78
CA ARG A 126 1.83 -3.58 14.60
C ARG A 126 2.52 -4.90 14.90
N GLY A 127 3.77 -5.04 14.47
CA GLY A 127 4.58 -6.24 14.71
C GLY A 127 4.10 -7.48 13.96
N ASP A 128 3.27 -7.34 12.95
CA ASP A 128 2.80 -8.47 12.15
C ASP A 128 3.92 -9.04 11.27
N GLY A 129 4.41 -10.22 11.59
CA GLY A 129 5.52 -10.88 10.90
C GLY A 129 5.25 -11.23 9.43
N ARG A 130 4.00 -11.18 8.97
CA ARG A 130 3.60 -11.38 7.56
C ARG A 130 3.99 -10.17 6.70
N ILE A 131 4.08 -8.99 7.32
CA ILE A 131 4.55 -7.75 6.67
C ILE A 131 6.06 -7.67 6.81
N MET A 132 6.75 -7.50 5.68
CA MET A 132 8.20 -7.40 5.65
C MET A 132 8.70 -6.00 6.01
N CYS A 133 8.10 -5.01 5.41
CA CYS A 133 8.30 -3.58 5.66
C CYS A 133 7.18 -2.78 5.01
N TRP A 134 7.02 -1.53 5.41
CA TRP A 134 6.09 -0.60 4.81
C TRP A 134 6.76 0.19 3.69
N ASP A 135 6.06 0.38 2.59
CA ASP A 135 6.47 1.25 1.50
C ASP A 135 5.49 2.43 1.37
N LEU A 136 6.02 3.65 1.39
CA LEU A 136 5.17 4.83 1.45
C LEU A 136 4.46 5.12 0.14
N ALA A 137 5.12 4.90 -1.00
CA ALA A 137 4.53 5.30 -2.27
C ALA A 137 5.19 4.65 -3.48
N ASN A 138 4.45 4.62 -4.58
CA ASN A 138 4.98 4.33 -5.90
C ASN A 138 4.82 5.55 -6.81
N GLU A 139 5.95 6.05 -7.33
CA GLU A 139 5.99 7.12 -8.35
C GLU A 139 5.08 8.32 -8.04
N GLN A 140 5.06 8.72 -6.77
CA GLN A 140 4.18 9.77 -6.28
C GLN A 140 4.48 11.14 -6.91
N ASP A 141 5.72 11.39 -7.27
CA ASP A 141 6.18 12.61 -7.94
C ASP A 141 5.79 12.67 -9.43
N ILE A 142 5.43 11.55 -10.04
CA ILE A 142 4.85 11.52 -11.39
C ILE A 142 3.36 11.89 -11.33
N PHE A 143 2.66 11.37 -10.32
CA PHE A 143 1.25 11.68 -10.08
C PHE A 143 1.02 13.15 -9.71
N ALA A 144 1.82 13.68 -8.77
CA ALA A 144 1.81 15.06 -8.35
C ALA A 144 3.20 15.49 -7.90
N ARG A 145 3.69 16.58 -8.45
CA ARG A 145 5.01 17.08 -8.07
C ARG A 145 4.93 17.94 -6.82
N PRO A 146 5.78 17.69 -5.82
CA PRO A 146 5.89 18.61 -4.69
C PRO A 146 6.38 19.98 -5.18
N ARG A 147 5.91 21.04 -4.54
CA ARG A 147 6.30 22.42 -4.85
C ARG A 147 7.83 22.60 -4.94
N ASP A 148 8.54 21.94 -4.04
CA ASP A 148 10.00 21.84 -4.04
C ASP A 148 10.46 20.60 -3.26
N ARG A 149 11.77 20.36 -3.19
CA ARG A 149 12.36 19.23 -2.47
C ARG A 149 12.04 19.22 -0.97
N HIS A 150 11.86 20.39 -0.37
CA HIS A 150 11.57 20.51 1.05
C HIS A 150 10.18 19.95 1.38
N PHE A 151 9.15 20.27 0.58
CA PHE A 151 7.82 19.68 0.75
C PHE A 151 7.80 18.17 0.52
N GLY A 152 8.49 17.67 -0.50
CA GLY A 152 8.63 16.24 -0.71
C GLY A 152 9.30 15.54 0.48
N TRP A 153 10.38 16.13 1.00
CA TRP A 153 11.08 15.59 2.16
C TRP A 153 10.25 15.65 3.45
N LEU A 154 9.52 16.74 3.68
CA LEU A 154 8.61 16.86 4.83
C LEU A 154 7.50 15.81 4.75
N TRP A 155 6.93 15.58 3.59
CA TRP A 155 5.92 14.56 3.37
C TRP A 155 6.43 13.16 3.74
N ILE A 156 7.57 12.75 3.18
CA ILE A 156 8.21 11.46 3.51
C ILE A 156 8.48 11.36 5.01
N ARG A 157 9.06 12.39 5.60
CA ARG A 157 9.39 12.42 7.02
C ARG A 157 8.15 12.32 7.90
N THR A 158 7.09 13.03 7.57
CA THR A 158 5.83 13.00 8.32
C THR A 158 5.25 11.59 8.34
N LEU A 159 5.06 10.98 7.18
CA LEU A 159 4.46 9.65 7.07
C LEU A 159 5.37 8.54 7.64
N ALA A 160 6.68 8.62 7.41
CA ALA A 160 7.62 7.67 7.99
C ALA A 160 7.73 7.80 9.52
N SER A 161 7.58 9.01 10.06
CA SER A 161 7.54 9.21 11.51
C SER A 161 6.28 8.63 12.12
N GLU A 162 5.14 8.80 11.44
CA GLU A 162 3.88 8.22 11.87
C GLU A 162 3.91 6.69 11.88
N LEU A 163 4.44 6.08 10.82
CA LEU A 163 4.67 4.64 10.78
C LEU A 163 5.49 4.17 11.98
N ARG A 164 6.66 4.78 12.21
CA ARG A 164 7.58 4.37 13.29
C ARG A 164 7.01 4.61 14.68
N LEU A 165 6.12 5.57 14.84
CA LEU A 165 5.46 5.84 16.12
C LEU A 165 4.58 4.65 16.54
N HIS A 166 3.90 4.03 15.58
CA HIS A 166 2.91 2.99 15.85
C HIS A 166 3.44 1.58 15.56
N ASP A 167 4.34 1.42 14.60
CA ASP A 167 5.02 0.17 14.29
C ASP A 167 6.53 0.41 14.15
N PRO A 168 7.28 0.38 15.26
CA PRO A 168 8.71 0.65 15.27
C PRO A 168 9.57 -0.45 14.63
N GLY A 169 9.00 -1.60 14.26
CA GLY A 169 9.48 -2.66 13.41
C GLY A 169 10.54 -3.51 13.90
#